data_fbb088c56fe4445193f7bc1468976aab
#
_entry.id   fbb088c56fe4445193f7bc1468976aab
#
_cell.length_a   1.000
_cell.length_b   1.000
_cell.length_c   1.000
_cell.angle_alpha   90.00
_cell.angle_beta   90.00
_cell.angle_gamma   90.00
#
_symmetry.space_group_name_H-M   'P 1'
#
loop_
_entity.id
_entity.type
_entity.pdbx_description
1 polymer ?
#
loop_
_entity_poly.entity_id
_entity_poly.type
_entity_poly.pdbx_seq_one_letter_code
_entity_poly.pdbx_strand_id
1 'polypeptide(L)'
;MGKGFNGFMKITIVKVGGAVVEDPAQLTSLLEGFKKIEGAKILVHGGGRRATKVAAALGIESKMVGGRRITDADMLEVVTMVYGGLVNKNIVAQLQAIGVDAIGLTGADMNVIRSHRRPLKDGIDFGFVGDVDAVDATRLHTLIDAHLTPVLAPLTHNGTGTMLNTNADTIASETARSLAKTDDVTLVYCFEKPGVLANPDDDNSVIPTITRADFQRLTADGTISGGMLPKIENALAAVEAGVKKVVITKADCLGNNNGTIILL
;
A
#
# COMPACT_ATOMS: atom_id res chain seq x y z
N MET A 1 7.39 -16.37 -29.88
CA MET A 1 5.93 -16.62 -29.94
C MET A 1 5.47 -16.85 -28.50
N GLY A 2 4.98 -15.82 -27.82
CA GLY A 2 4.51 -15.90 -26.45
C GLY A 2 3.19 -16.66 -26.42
N LYS A 3 3.12 -17.70 -25.61
CA LYS A 3 1.84 -18.33 -25.25
C LYS A 3 1.05 -17.28 -24.46
N GLY A 4 -0.02 -16.73 -25.05
CA GLY A 4 -0.97 -15.91 -24.32
C GLY A 4 -1.55 -16.73 -23.17
N PHE A 5 -1.34 -16.29 -21.95
CA PHE A 5 -2.01 -16.81 -20.77
C PHE A 5 -3.50 -16.42 -20.87
N ASN A 6 -4.34 -17.33 -21.31
CA ASN A 6 -5.81 -17.21 -21.36
C ASN A 6 -6.41 -17.63 -20.00
N GLY A 7 -5.97 -17.04 -18.91
CA GLY A 7 -6.54 -17.28 -17.58
C GLY A 7 -6.26 -16.09 -16.66
N PHE A 8 -7.25 -15.67 -15.87
CA PHE A 8 -7.05 -14.67 -14.83
C PHE A 8 -5.94 -15.13 -13.86
N MET A 9 -4.89 -14.32 -13.73
CA MET A 9 -3.84 -14.58 -12.76
C MET A 9 -4.34 -14.21 -11.37
N LYS A 10 -4.02 -15.00 -10.35
CA LYS A 10 -4.28 -14.62 -8.95
C LYS A 10 -3.14 -13.75 -8.47
N ILE A 11 -3.43 -12.50 -8.13
CA ILE A 11 -2.45 -11.53 -7.65
C ILE A 11 -2.85 -11.03 -6.26
N THR A 12 -1.94 -11.13 -5.31
CA THR A 12 -2.14 -10.55 -3.97
C THR A 12 -1.25 -9.33 -3.79
N ILE A 13 -1.87 -8.19 -3.52
CA ILE A 13 -1.16 -6.95 -3.20
C ILE A 13 -1.22 -6.75 -1.69
N VAL A 14 -0.06 -6.68 -1.05
CA VAL A 14 0.04 -6.46 0.40
C VAL A 14 0.60 -5.07 0.66
N LYS A 15 -0.19 -4.23 1.33
CA LYS A 15 0.27 -2.93 1.81
C LYS A 15 0.65 -3.00 3.28
N VAL A 16 1.86 -2.61 3.61
CA VAL A 16 2.36 -2.56 4.98
C VAL A 16 2.57 -1.12 5.47
N GLY A 17 2.09 -0.83 6.68
CA GLY A 17 2.24 0.48 7.31
C GLY A 17 3.66 0.75 7.82
N GLY A 18 4.00 2.04 7.96
CA GLY A 18 5.34 2.46 8.43
C GLY A 18 5.67 1.99 9.84
N ALA A 19 4.68 1.77 10.72
CA ALA A 19 4.91 1.23 12.07
C ALA A 19 5.51 -0.17 12.03
N VAL A 20 4.92 -1.06 11.22
CA VAL A 20 5.41 -2.44 11.03
C VAL A 20 6.79 -2.45 10.37
N VAL A 21 7.01 -1.57 9.39
CA VAL A 21 8.31 -1.46 8.68
C VAL A 21 9.45 -1.03 9.63
N GLU A 22 9.15 -0.24 10.67
CA GLU A 22 10.14 0.23 11.64
C GLU A 22 10.41 -0.75 12.80
N ASP A 23 9.55 -1.73 12.99
CA ASP A 23 9.71 -2.77 14.00
C ASP A 23 10.33 -4.02 13.35
N PRO A 24 11.59 -4.36 13.66
CA PRO A 24 12.26 -5.50 13.01
C PRO A 24 11.54 -6.83 13.20
N ALA A 25 10.94 -7.08 14.37
CA ALA A 25 10.26 -8.34 14.65
C ALA A 25 8.94 -8.44 13.86
N GLN A 26 8.16 -7.36 13.82
CA GLN A 26 6.92 -7.30 13.04
C GLN A 26 7.21 -7.39 11.54
N LEU A 27 8.24 -6.70 11.05
CA LEU A 27 8.64 -6.77 9.65
C LEU A 27 9.06 -8.20 9.27
N THR A 28 9.89 -8.86 10.06
CA THR A 28 10.30 -10.25 9.83
C THR A 28 9.08 -11.18 9.77
N SER A 29 8.16 -11.08 10.72
CA SER A 29 6.93 -11.88 10.74
C SER A 29 6.06 -11.64 9.52
N LEU A 30 5.92 -10.37 9.11
CA LEU A 30 5.17 -10.00 7.90
C LEU A 30 5.81 -10.60 6.64
N LEU A 31 7.13 -10.50 6.48
CA LEU A 31 7.83 -10.99 5.29
C LEU A 31 7.76 -12.53 5.19
N GLU A 32 7.84 -13.24 6.32
CA GLU A 32 7.61 -14.69 6.37
C GLU A 32 6.17 -15.06 6.00
N GLY A 33 5.17 -14.31 6.46
CA GLY A 33 3.78 -14.46 6.04
C GLY A 33 3.60 -14.15 4.54
N PHE A 34 4.22 -13.08 4.06
CA PHE A 34 4.20 -12.69 2.65
C PHE A 34 4.81 -13.76 1.74
N LYS A 35 5.91 -14.38 2.14
CA LYS A 35 6.52 -15.51 1.42
C LYS A 35 5.52 -16.64 1.19
N LYS A 36 4.68 -16.96 2.18
CA LYS A 36 3.70 -18.07 2.13
C LYS A 36 2.50 -17.81 1.23
N ILE A 37 2.29 -16.57 0.79
CA ILE A 37 1.22 -16.24 -0.15
C ILE A 37 1.49 -16.96 -1.48
N GLU A 38 0.54 -17.75 -1.93
CA GLU A 38 0.60 -18.45 -3.21
C GLU A 38 0.28 -17.53 -4.39
N GLY A 39 0.87 -17.83 -5.53
CA GLY A 39 0.67 -17.06 -6.77
C GLY A 39 1.50 -15.78 -6.83
N ALA A 40 1.12 -14.91 -7.76
CA ALA A 40 1.78 -13.62 -7.93
C ALA A 40 1.47 -12.68 -6.76
N LYS A 41 2.47 -11.90 -6.35
CA LYS A 41 2.32 -10.99 -5.23
C LYS A 41 3.15 -9.72 -5.39
N ILE A 42 2.63 -8.62 -4.85
CA ILE A 42 3.26 -7.30 -4.86
C ILE A 42 3.24 -6.79 -3.43
N LEU A 43 4.35 -6.23 -2.96
CA LEU A 43 4.42 -5.54 -1.67
C LEU A 43 4.44 -4.03 -1.89
N VAL A 44 3.62 -3.30 -1.13
CA VAL A 44 3.64 -1.83 -1.09
C VAL A 44 3.96 -1.39 0.33
N HIS A 45 5.03 -0.65 0.53
CA HIS A 45 5.44 -0.24 1.88
C HIS A 45 5.20 1.24 2.16
N GLY A 46 5.05 1.56 3.43
CA GLY A 46 5.13 2.92 3.94
C GLY A 46 6.56 3.28 4.38
N GLY A 47 6.72 4.36 5.13
CA GLY A 47 8.03 4.81 5.63
C GLY A 47 7.99 6.19 6.28
N GLY A 48 6.79 6.75 6.45
CA GLY A 48 6.61 8.13 6.89
C GLY A 48 7.26 8.47 8.23
N ARG A 49 7.20 7.56 9.22
CA ARG A 49 7.86 7.74 10.53
C ARG A 49 9.38 7.84 10.36
N ARG A 50 9.98 6.96 9.53
CA ARG A 50 11.42 6.99 9.25
C ARG A 50 11.83 8.27 8.55
N ALA A 51 11.05 8.72 7.56
CA ALA A 51 11.31 9.99 6.87
C ALA A 51 11.27 11.18 7.84
N THR A 52 10.31 11.21 8.77
CA THR A 52 10.27 12.26 9.82
C THR A 52 11.53 12.26 10.69
N LYS A 53 12.03 11.09 11.10
CA LYS A 53 13.26 10.98 11.90
C LYS A 53 14.50 11.45 11.12
N VAL A 54 14.61 11.07 9.85
CA VAL A 54 15.74 11.47 8.99
C VAL A 54 15.66 12.97 8.70
N ALA A 55 14.50 13.52 8.37
CA ALA A 55 14.30 14.95 8.17
C ALA A 55 14.75 15.76 9.40
N ALA A 56 14.30 15.37 10.59
CA ALA A 56 14.69 16.03 11.84
C ALA A 56 16.20 15.98 12.09
N ALA A 57 16.87 14.86 11.77
CA ALA A 57 18.32 14.73 11.89
C ALA A 57 19.09 15.63 10.89
N LEU A 58 18.45 16.00 9.77
CA LEU A 58 18.99 16.94 8.77
C LEU A 58 18.55 18.39 9.02
N GLY A 59 17.81 18.67 10.10
CA GLY A 59 17.30 20.00 10.39
C GLY A 59 16.09 20.43 9.55
N ILE A 60 15.43 19.47 8.86
CA ILE A 60 14.28 19.72 8.00
C ILE A 60 12.98 19.46 8.80
N GLU A 61 12.10 20.46 8.86
CA GLU A 61 10.83 20.34 9.55
C GLU A 61 9.81 19.53 8.74
N SER A 62 9.19 18.54 9.38
CA SER A 62 8.10 17.75 8.76
C SER A 62 6.74 18.36 9.07
N LYS A 63 6.12 19.01 8.09
CA LYS A 63 4.78 19.60 8.21
C LYS A 63 3.70 18.60 7.78
N MET A 64 2.68 18.40 8.60
CA MET A 64 1.58 17.47 8.36
C MET A 64 0.23 18.18 8.42
N VAL A 65 -0.65 17.91 7.47
CA VAL A 65 -2.03 18.41 7.45
C VAL A 65 -2.98 17.25 7.14
N GLY A 66 -3.93 17.00 8.03
CA GLY A 66 -4.89 15.89 7.87
C GLY A 66 -4.23 14.54 7.68
N GLY A 67 -3.09 14.27 8.37
CA GLY A 67 -2.33 13.02 8.24
C GLY A 67 -1.49 12.91 6.95
N ARG A 68 -1.44 13.97 6.13
CA ARG A 68 -0.67 14.03 4.88
C ARG A 68 0.51 14.98 5.04
N ARG A 69 1.65 14.59 4.50
CA ARG A 69 2.89 15.37 4.56
C ARG A 69 2.90 16.45 3.49
N ILE A 70 3.12 17.70 3.89
CA ILE A 70 3.54 18.75 2.96
C ILE A 70 4.97 18.40 2.52
N THR A 71 5.20 18.37 1.22
CA THR A 71 6.47 17.92 0.64
C THR A 71 7.05 19.05 -0.21
N ASP A 72 7.86 19.90 0.41
CA ASP A 72 8.70 20.87 -0.30
C ASP A 72 9.91 20.17 -0.95
N ALA A 73 10.81 20.92 -1.55
CA ALA A 73 11.97 20.36 -2.28
C ALA A 73 12.90 19.55 -1.35
N ASP A 74 13.22 20.08 -0.18
CA ASP A 74 14.11 19.42 0.79
C ASP A 74 13.46 18.13 1.32
N MET A 75 12.16 18.19 1.62
CA MET A 75 11.40 17.04 2.07
C MET A 75 11.25 15.99 0.97
N LEU A 76 11.17 16.40 -0.32
CA LEU A 76 11.14 15.47 -1.45
C LEU A 76 12.46 14.68 -1.53
N GLU A 77 13.60 15.33 -1.35
CA GLU A 77 14.90 14.64 -1.28
C GLU A 77 14.93 13.62 -0.15
N VAL A 78 14.48 14.00 1.06
CA VAL A 78 14.42 13.10 2.21
C VAL A 78 13.53 11.88 1.92
N VAL A 79 12.31 12.08 1.43
CA VAL A 79 11.40 10.94 1.18
C VAL A 79 11.92 10.08 0.03
N THR A 80 12.60 10.65 -0.96
CA THR A 80 13.22 9.88 -2.05
C THR A 80 14.35 8.99 -1.52
N MET A 81 15.26 9.54 -0.72
CA MET A 81 16.32 8.76 -0.08
C MET A 81 15.77 7.69 0.85
N VAL A 82 14.79 8.05 1.68
CA VAL A 82 14.26 7.13 2.70
C VAL A 82 13.37 6.07 2.10
N TYR A 83 12.41 6.43 1.26
CA TYR A 83 11.46 5.45 0.73
C TYR A 83 12.07 4.63 -0.39
N GLY A 84 12.69 5.27 -1.40
CA GLY A 84 13.26 4.59 -2.57
C GLY A 84 14.56 3.86 -2.26
N GLY A 85 15.38 4.40 -1.36
CA GLY A 85 16.65 3.84 -0.93
C GLY A 85 16.51 2.99 0.33
N LEU A 86 16.50 3.62 1.48
CA LEU A 86 16.68 2.95 2.77
C LEU A 86 15.61 1.88 3.05
N VAL A 87 14.35 2.25 3.01
CA VAL A 87 13.25 1.33 3.38
C VAL A 87 13.06 0.26 2.30
N ASN A 88 12.94 0.68 1.05
CA ASN A 88 12.70 -0.23 -0.07
C ASN A 88 13.79 -1.29 -0.19
N LYS A 89 15.06 -0.89 -0.20
CA LYS A 89 16.18 -1.82 -0.40
C LYS A 89 16.41 -2.74 0.81
N ASN A 90 16.13 -2.26 2.03
CA ASN A 90 16.17 -3.14 3.20
C ASN A 90 15.08 -4.23 3.16
N ILE A 91 13.87 -3.90 2.71
CA ILE A 91 12.80 -4.89 2.51
C ILE A 91 13.19 -5.90 1.43
N VAL A 92 13.70 -5.42 0.28
CA VAL A 92 14.17 -6.28 -0.81
C VAL A 92 15.27 -7.23 -0.32
N ALA A 93 16.28 -6.72 0.39
CA ALA A 93 17.37 -7.55 0.91
C ALA A 93 16.86 -8.66 1.86
N GLN A 94 15.89 -8.34 2.74
CA GLN A 94 15.29 -9.33 3.63
C GLN A 94 14.44 -10.36 2.87
N LEU A 95 13.67 -9.95 1.85
CA LEU A 95 12.93 -10.88 0.99
C LEU A 95 13.86 -11.81 0.23
N GLN A 96 14.96 -11.31 -0.32
CA GLN A 96 15.98 -12.12 -0.98
C GLN A 96 16.60 -13.14 0.00
N ALA A 97 16.89 -12.73 1.23
CA ALA A 97 17.46 -13.60 2.25
C ALA A 97 16.56 -14.80 2.61
N ILE A 98 15.25 -14.65 2.47
CA ILE A 98 14.27 -15.74 2.68
C ILE A 98 13.84 -16.44 1.39
N GLY A 99 14.49 -16.16 0.26
CA GLY A 99 14.25 -16.84 -1.03
C GLY A 99 13.05 -16.33 -1.82
N VAL A 100 12.64 -15.07 -1.61
CA VAL A 100 11.67 -14.38 -2.47
C VAL A 100 12.44 -13.49 -3.43
N ASP A 101 12.32 -13.75 -4.74
CA ASP A 101 13.03 -12.97 -5.77
C ASP A 101 12.34 -11.61 -5.97
N ALA A 102 12.75 -10.64 -5.14
CA ALA A 102 12.14 -9.34 -5.01
C ALA A 102 12.90 -8.26 -5.77
N ILE A 103 12.16 -7.35 -6.41
CA ILE A 103 12.69 -6.14 -7.05
C ILE A 103 12.04 -4.90 -6.46
N GLY A 104 12.84 -3.95 -5.99
CA GLY A 104 12.36 -2.70 -5.42
C GLY A 104 12.21 -1.60 -6.47
N LEU A 105 11.03 -0.98 -6.50
CA LEU A 105 10.65 0.02 -7.49
C LEU A 105 10.03 1.25 -6.82
N THR A 106 10.19 2.39 -7.48
CA THR A 106 9.32 3.57 -7.39
C THR A 106 8.38 3.58 -8.60
N GLY A 107 7.44 4.49 -8.66
CA GLY A 107 6.61 4.67 -9.85
C GLY A 107 7.38 5.14 -11.09
N ALA A 108 8.57 5.74 -10.91
CA ALA A 108 9.42 6.18 -12.00
C ALA A 108 10.12 5.01 -12.71
N ASP A 109 10.45 3.94 -11.96
CA ASP A 109 11.08 2.75 -12.53
C ASP A 109 10.13 2.10 -13.54
N MET A 110 10.62 1.85 -14.75
CA MET A 110 9.81 1.39 -15.88
C MET A 110 8.57 2.25 -16.15
N ASN A 111 8.45 3.46 -15.60
CA ASN A 111 7.25 4.30 -15.70
C ASN A 111 5.97 3.55 -15.24
N VAL A 112 6.07 2.77 -14.15
CA VAL A 112 4.97 1.90 -13.72
C VAL A 112 3.81 2.67 -13.06
N ILE A 113 4.07 3.83 -12.42
CA ILE A 113 3.02 4.67 -11.80
C ILE A 113 3.28 6.13 -12.08
N ARG A 114 2.41 6.74 -12.88
CA ARG A 114 2.44 8.15 -13.19
C ARG A 114 1.40 8.91 -12.36
N SER A 115 1.75 10.12 -11.95
CA SER A 115 0.91 11.01 -11.13
C SER A 115 1.03 12.45 -11.63
N HIS A 116 0.05 13.28 -11.30
CA HIS A 116 0.20 14.73 -11.36
C HIS A 116 0.44 15.30 -9.97
N ARG A 117 1.03 16.49 -9.90
CA ARG A 117 1.13 17.24 -8.64
C ARG A 117 -0.26 17.58 -8.13
N ARG A 118 -0.52 17.29 -6.85
CA ARG A 118 -1.79 17.61 -6.22
C ARG A 118 -2.14 19.09 -6.38
N PRO A 119 -3.34 19.42 -6.88
CA PRO A 119 -3.81 20.81 -6.93
C PRO A 119 -3.96 21.40 -5.52
N LEU A 120 -3.96 22.73 -5.44
CA LEU A 120 -4.33 23.45 -4.23
C LEU A 120 -5.69 22.92 -3.72
N LYS A 121 -5.75 22.57 -2.44
CA LYS A 121 -6.98 22.12 -1.79
C LYS A 121 -7.18 22.90 -0.49
N ASP A 122 -8.33 23.53 -0.35
CA ASP A 122 -8.71 24.33 0.84
C ASP A 122 -7.64 25.38 1.23
N GLY A 123 -7.01 25.99 0.22
CA GLY A 123 -5.93 26.98 0.38
C GLY A 123 -4.56 26.39 0.75
N ILE A 124 -4.43 25.06 0.81
CA ILE A 124 -3.19 24.38 1.18
C ILE A 124 -2.48 23.87 -0.08
N ASP A 125 -1.23 24.29 -0.28
CA ASP A 125 -0.30 23.68 -1.24
C ASP A 125 0.46 22.54 -0.54
N PHE A 126 0.25 21.32 -1.00
CA PHE A 126 0.97 20.15 -0.48
C PHE A 126 2.38 19.97 -1.11
N GLY A 127 2.80 20.86 -2.01
CA GLY A 127 4.09 20.78 -2.67
C GLY A 127 4.20 19.62 -3.67
N PHE A 128 5.27 18.84 -3.57
CA PHE A 128 5.54 17.69 -4.43
C PHE A 128 4.78 16.44 -4.03
N VAL A 129 3.49 16.57 -3.69
CA VAL A 129 2.60 15.43 -3.46
C VAL A 129 1.94 15.03 -4.77
N GLY A 130 1.93 13.72 -5.05
CA GLY A 130 1.34 13.15 -6.26
C GLY A 130 -0.03 12.54 -6.02
N ASP A 131 -0.96 12.82 -6.96
CA ASP A 131 -2.21 12.08 -7.13
C ASP A 131 -2.07 11.18 -8.38
N VAL A 132 -2.37 9.88 -8.22
CA VAL A 132 -2.10 8.88 -9.27
C VAL A 132 -3.01 9.09 -10.47
N ASP A 133 -2.41 9.20 -11.66
CA ASP A 133 -3.12 9.25 -12.94
C ASP A 133 -3.29 7.87 -13.56
N ALA A 134 -2.23 7.06 -13.50
CA ALA A 134 -2.21 5.75 -14.13
C ALA A 134 -1.19 4.81 -13.48
N VAL A 135 -1.56 3.54 -13.42
CA VAL A 135 -0.66 2.41 -13.14
C VAL A 135 -0.59 1.55 -14.41
N ASP A 136 0.62 1.28 -14.88
CA ASP A 136 0.87 0.43 -16.05
C ASP A 136 0.90 -1.06 -15.62
N ALA A 137 -0.26 -1.71 -15.68
CA ALA A 137 -0.41 -3.12 -15.35
C ALA A 137 0.46 -4.02 -16.25
N THR A 138 0.65 -3.67 -17.53
CA THR A 138 1.45 -4.47 -18.47
C THR A 138 2.90 -4.58 -18.03
N ARG A 139 3.47 -3.47 -17.53
CA ARG A 139 4.83 -3.46 -17.01
C ARG A 139 4.99 -4.24 -15.72
N LEU A 140 3.97 -4.19 -14.86
CA LEU A 140 3.95 -5.04 -13.66
C LEU A 140 3.85 -6.52 -14.03
N HIS A 141 3.02 -6.88 -15.02
CA HIS A 141 2.97 -8.25 -15.56
C HIS A 141 4.32 -8.71 -16.11
N THR A 142 5.06 -7.86 -16.83
CA THR A 142 6.40 -8.20 -17.32
C THR A 142 7.34 -8.67 -16.19
N LEU A 143 7.27 -8.04 -15.02
CA LEU A 143 8.06 -8.45 -13.86
C LEU A 143 7.54 -9.75 -13.23
N ILE A 144 6.22 -9.87 -13.08
CA ILE A 144 5.57 -11.06 -12.53
C ILE A 144 5.83 -12.29 -13.42
N ASP A 145 5.74 -12.15 -14.74
CA ASP A 145 6.00 -13.20 -15.71
C ASP A 145 7.48 -13.64 -15.72
N ALA A 146 8.37 -12.73 -15.36
CA ALA A 146 9.78 -13.02 -15.08
C ALA A 146 10.01 -13.61 -13.67
N HIS A 147 8.95 -13.99 -12.95
CA HIS A 147 8.97 -14.52 -11.58
C HIS A 147 9.54 -13.56 -10.52
N LEU A 148 9.58 -12.27 -10.82
CA LEU A 148 9.99 -11.24 -9.86
C LEU A 148 8.82 -10.78 -9.01
N THR A 149 9.10 -10.47 -7.75
CA THR A 149 8.14 -9.90 -6.80
C THR A 149 8.36 -8.40 -6.67
N PRO A 150 7.48 -7.52 -7.22
CA PRO A 150 7.62 -6.09 -7.10
C PRO A 150 7.43 -5.61 -5.66
N VAL A 151 8.32 -4.73 -5.19
CA VAL A 151 8.22 -4.01 -3.91
C VAL A 151 8.13 -2.52 -4.22
N LEU A 152 6.94 -1.94 -4.09
CA LEU A 152 6.65 -0.57 -4.48
C LEU A 152 6.85 0.40 -3.32
N ALA A 153 7.69 1.41 -3.53
CA ALA A 153 7.85 2.55 -2.63
C ALA A 153 6.75 3.60 -2.88
N PRO A 154 6.36 4.42 -1.88
CA PRO A 154 5.34 5.45 -2.03
C PRO A 154 5.90 6.71 -2.73
N LEU A 155 6.48 6.51 -3.90
CA LEU A 155 7.04 7.52 -4.78
C LEU A 155 6.56 7.30 -6.20
N THR A 156 6.12 8.38 -6.83
CA THR A 156 5.68 8.39 -8.24
C THR A 156 6.43 9.48 -9.00
N HIS A 157 6.06 9.72 -10.24
CA HIS A 157 6.62 10.80 -11.04
C HIS A 157 5.57 11.43 -11.96
N ASN A 158 5.84 12.64 -12.44
CA ASN A 158 4.88 13.39 -13.26
C ASN A 158 5.04 13.15 -14.78
N GLY A 159 5.95 12.29 -15.21
CA GLY A 159 6.25 12.03 -16.62
C GLY A 159 7.11 13.11 -17.29
N THR A 160 7.45 14.21 -16.60
CA THR A 160 8.29 15.30 -17.09
C THR A 160 9.58 15.50 -16.30
N GLY A 161 9.99 14.46 -15.53
CA GLY A 161 11.28 14.44 -14.82
C GLY A 161 11.21 14.79 -13.34
N THR A 162 10.02 15.00 -12.75
CA THR A 162 9.88 15.32 -11.33
C THR A 162 9.29 14.15 -10.55
N MET A 163 9.97 13.77 -9.46
CA MET A 163 9.45 12.80 -8.48
C MET A 163 8.35 13.42 -7.62
N LEU A 164 7.43 12.58 -7.18
CA LEU A 164 6.30 12.98 -6.32
C LEU A 164 6.17 12.00 -5.15
N ASN A 165 5.91 12.55 -3.95
CA ASN A 165 5.56 11.78 -2.77
C ASN A 165 4.08 11.39 -2.83
N THR A 166 3.79 10.10 -2.82
CA THR A 166 2.43 9.59 -2.94
C THR A 166 2.08 8.71 -1.72
N ASN A 167 0.83 8.74 -1.30
CA ASN A 167 0.36 7.92 -0.19
C ASN A 167 0.43 6.43 -0.55
N ALA A 168 1.00 5.60 0.35
CA ALA A 168 1.18 4.16 0.11
C ALA A 168 -0.16 3.40 -0.02
N ASP A 169 -1.22 3.82 0.69
CA ASP A 169 -2.55 3.22 0.54
C ASP A 169 -3.12 3.52 -0.85
N THR A 170 -2.88 4.73 -1.37
CA THR A 170 -3.25 5.11 -2.74
C THR A 170 -2.48 4.27 -3.76
N ILE A 171 -1.14 4.13 -3.61
CA ILE A 171 -0.34 3.26 -4.49
C ILE A 171 -0.92 1.83 -4.52
N ALA A 172 -1.20 1.25 -3.35
CA ALA A 172 -1.72 -0.11 -3.26
C ALA A 172 -3.11 -0.25 -3.91
N SER A 173 -4.01 0.69 -3.62
CA SER A 173 -5.37 0.70 -4.17
C SER A 173 -5.37 0.88 -5.69
N GLU A 174 -4.63 1.86 -6.22
CA GLU A 174 -4.59 2.11 -7.67
C GLU A 174 -3.88 0.98 -8.43
N THR A 175 -2.85 0.36 -7.83
CA THR A 175 -2.22 -0.85 -8.38
C THR A 175 -3.22 -2.01 -8.42
N ALA A 176 -3.98 -2.22 -7.35
CA ALA A 176 -5.01 -3.27 -7.29
C ALA A 176 -6.10 -3.05 -8.33
N ARG A 177 -6.63 -1.82 -8.43
CA ARG A 177 -7.66 -1.45 -9.42
C ARG A 177 -7.19 -1.61 -10.87
N SER A 178 -5.93 -1.26 -11.14
CA SER A 178 -5.38 -1.41 -12.49
C SER A 178 -5.25 -2.88 -12.90
N LEU A 179 -4.71 -3.72 -12.02
CA LEU A 179 -4.54 -5.15 -12.26
C LEU A 179 -5.88 -5.90 -12.25
N ALA A 180 -6.87 -5.48 -11.46
CA ALA A 180 -8.20 -6.12 -11.39
C ALA A 180 -9.00 -6.04 -12.69
N LYS A 181 -8.58 -5.22 -13.66
CA LYS A 181 -9.18 -5.17 -15.00
C LYS A 181 -8.96 -6.46 -15.80
N THR A 182 -7.90 -7.21 -15.49
CA THR A 182 -7.48 -8.42 -16.22
C THR A 182 -7.22 -9.61 -15.32
N ASP A 183 -7.20 -9.44 -14.01
CA ASP A 183 -6.76 -10.45 -13.06
C ASP A 183 -7.66 -10.57 -11.82
N ASP A 184 -7.49 -11.67 -11.11
CA ASP A 184 -8.16 -11.96 -9.84
C ASP A 184 -7.35 -11.37 -8.67
N VAL A 185 -7.64 -10.13 -8.32
CA VAL A 185 -6.83 -9.36 -7.37
C VAL A 185 -7.42 -9.39 -5.96
N THR A 186 -6.57 -9.73 -4.99
CA THR A 186 -6.81 -9.53 -3.55
C THR A 186 -5.91 -8.40 -3.05
N LEU A 187 -6.48 -7.38 -2.41
CA LEU A 187 -5.74 -6.32 -1.74
C LEU A 187 -5.74 -6.57 -0.23
N VAL A 188 -4.57 -6.60 0.38
CA VAL A 188 -4.40 -6.81 1.83
C VAL A 188 -3.78 -5.58 2.47
N TYR A 189 -4.47 -4.99 3.42
CA TYR A 189 -3.94 -3.94 4.28
C TYR A 189 -3.49 -4.53 5.61
N CYS A 190 -2.17 -4.46 5.88
CA CYS A 190 -1.59 -4.85 7.16
C CYS A 190 -1.49 -3.63 8.07
N PHE A 191 -2.25 -3.67 9.17
CA PHE A 191 -2.29 -2.64 10.20
C PHE A 191 -1.79 -3.19 11.55
N GLU A 192 -2.00 -2.41 12.63
CA GLU A 192 -1.63 -2.79 14.00
C GLU A 192 -2.68 -3.67 14.68
N LYS A 193 -3.93 -3.65 14.20
CA LYS A 193 -5.05 -4.44 14.72
C LYS A 193 -5.35 -5.66 13.84
N PRO A 194 -5.88 -6.76 14.42
CA PRO A 194 -6.11 -8.01 13.69
C PRO A 194 -7.19 -7.91 12.60
N GLY A 195 -7.98 -6.85 12.60
CA GLY A 195 -9.05 -6.56 11.64
C GLY A 195 -9.81 -5.33 12.06
N VAL A 196 -11.01 -5.16 11.54
CA VAL A 196 -11.99 -4.19 12.02
C VAL A 196 -12.65 -4.79 13.26
N LEU A 197 -12.56 -4.11 14.39
CA LEU A 197 -13.06 -4.59 15.68
C LEU A 197 -14.46 -4.04 15.96
N ALA A 198 -15.35 -4.88 16.48
CA ALA A 198 -16.63 -4.44 17.01
C ALA A 198 -16.46 -3.65 18.33
N ASN A 199 -15.43 -4.01 19.12
CA ASN A 199 -14.98 -3.28 20.30
C ASN A 199 -13.49 -2.95 20.14
N PRO A 200 -13.09 -1.67 20.03
CA PRO A 200 -11.68 -1.26 19.83
C PRO A 200 -10.69 -1.76 20.91
N ASP A 201 -11.19 -2.07 22.10
CA ASP A 201 -10.39 -2.52 23.24
C ASP A 201 -10.28 -4.05 23.34
N ASP A 202 -10.98 -4.81 22.47
CA ASP A 202 -10.96 -6.28 22.43
C ASP A 202 -10.50 -6.80 21.06
N ASP A 203 -9.26 -7.24 20.96
CA ASP A 203 -8.68 -7.79 19.74
C ASP A 203 -9.38 -9.09 19.25
N ASN A 204 -10.20 -9.74 20.09
CA ASN A 204 -11.00 -10.92 19.71
C ASN A 204 -12.34 -10.54 19.07
N SER A 205 -12.71 -9.26 19.07
CA SER A 205 -13.99 -8.77 18.51
C SER A 205 -13.92 -8.48 17.01
N VAL A 206 -13.05 -9.15 16.26
CA VAL A 206 -12.91 -8.95 14.82
C VAL A 206 -14.22 -9.23 14.09
N ILE A 207 -14.68 -8.27 13.30
CA ILE A 207 -15.81 -8.43 12.38
C ILE A 207 -15.28 -9.18 11.14
N PRO A 208 -15.72 -10.42 10.88
CA PRO A 208 -15.07 -11.25 9.86
C PRO A 208 -15.35 -10.78 8.44
N THR A 209 -16.51 -10.18 8.18
CA THR A 209 -16.90 -9.69 6.84
C THR A 209 -17.67 -8.39 6.95
N ILE A 210 -17.40 -7.46 6.05
CA ILE A 210 -18.11 -6.19 5.94
C ILE A 210 -18.48 -5.96 4.47
N THR A 211 -19.77 -5.86 4.19
CA THR A 211 -20.34 -5.40 2.91
C THR A 211 -20.64 -3.89 2.96
N ARG A 212 -21.06 -3.29 1.84
CA ARG A 212 -21.53 -1.90 1.81
C ARG A 212 -22.71 -1.69 2.79
N ALA A 213 -23.64 -2.63 2.87
CA ALA A 213 -24.76 -2.55 3.78
C ALA A 213 -24.34 -2.66 5.25
N ASP A 214 -23.39 -3.56 5.56
CA ASP A 214 -22.82 -3.66 6.91
C ASP A 214 -22.09 -2.39 7.31
N PHE A 215 -21.32 -1.79 6.40
CA PHE A 215 -20.63 -0.54 6.66
C PHE A 215 -21.58 0.59 7.01
N GLN A 216 -22.70 0.73 6.28
CA GLN A 216 -23.71 1.74 6.58
C GLN A 216 -24.35 1.50 7.97
N ARG A 217 -24.69 0.26 8.30
CA ARG A 217 -25.26 -0.11 9.60
C ARG A 217 -24.29 0.13 10.75
N LEU A 218 -23.04 -0.36 10.63
CA LEU A 218 -21.99 -0.25 11.65
C LEU A 218 -21.48 1.19 11.84
N THR A 219 -21.67 2.04 10.84
CA THR A 219 -21.39 3.48 10.96
C THR A 219 -22.56 4.18 11.67
N ALA A 220 -23.81 3.82 11.36
CA ALA A 220 -25.00 4.42 11.97
C ALA A 220 -25.12 4.09 13.47
N ASP A 221 -24.72 2.89 13.88
CA ASP A 221 -24.72 2.46 15.30
C ASP A 221 -23.44 2.87 16.06
N GLY A 222 -22.47 3.51 15.39
CA GLY A 222 -21.25 4.01 15.99
C GLY A 222 -20.14 2.95 16.22
N THR A 223 -20.36 1.69 15.84
CA THR A 223 -19.35 0.61 15.93
C THR A 223 -18.11 0.94 15.12
N ILE A 224 -18.29 1.46 13.90
CA ILE A 224 -17.19 1.94 13.06
C ILE A 224 -17.18 3.47 13.10
N SER A 225 -16.07 4.04 13.57
CA SER A 225 -15.93 5.49 13.73
C SER A 225 -14.50 5.97 13.48
N GLY A 226 -14.30 7.29 13.49
CA GLY A 226 -12.99 7.93 13.43
C GLY A 226 -12.16 7.51 12.22
N GLY A 227 -10.89 7.22 12.44
CA GLY A 227 -9.92 6.89 11.38
C GLY A 227 -10.18 5.56 10.64
N MET A 228 -11.09 4.71 11.13
CA MET A 228 -11.46 3.47 10.44
C MET A 228 -12.43 3.73 9.28
N LEU A 229 -13.29 4.74 9.38
CA LEU A 229 -14.25 5.11 8.34
C LEU A 229 -13.59 5.27 6.95
N PRO A 230 -12.59 6.17 6.77
CA PRO A 230 -11.97 6.35 5.46
C PRO A 230 -11.23 5.10 4.96
N LYS A 231 -10.75 4.24 5.87
CA LYS A 231 -10.07 2.99 5.47
C LYS A 231 -11.04 1.99 4.85
N ILE A 232 -12.21 1.79 5.49
CA ILE A 232 -13.23 0.87 4.97
C ILE A 232 -13.87 1.46 3.72
N GLU A 233 -14.11 2.76 3.67
CA GLU A 233 -14.61 3.44 2.47
C GLU A 233 -13.70 3.22 1.26
N ASN A 234 -12.38 3.41 1.44
CA ASN A 234 -11.39 3.15 0.40
C ASN A 234 -11.34 1.66 0.00
N ALA A 235 -11.51 0.75 0.95
CA ALA A 235 -11.55 -0.68 0.68
C ALA A 235 -12.79 -1.06 -0.13
N LEU A 236 -13.96 -0.55 0.22
CA LEU A 236 -15.20 -0.73 -0.53
C LEU A 236 -15.09 -0.14 -1.95
N ALA A 237 -14.54 1.06 -2.08
CA ALA A 237 -14.32 1.68 -3.39
C ALA A 237 -13.36 0.86 -4.28
N ALA A 238 -12.38 0.16 -3.69
CA ALA A 238 -11.52 -0.74 -4.44
C ALA A 238 -12.29 -1.98 -4.94
N VAL A 239 -13.15 -2.57 -4.10
CA VAL A 239 -14.00 -3.72 -4.49
C VAL A 239 -15.00 -3.31 -5.56
N GLU A 240 -15.65 -2.16 -5.43
CA GLU A 240 -16.57 -1.59 -6.44
C GLU A 240 -15.87 -1.33 -7.79
N ALA A 241 -14.56 -1.05 -7.75
CA ALA A 241 -13.74 -0.88 -8.95
C ALA A 241 -13.18 -2.19 -9.53
N GLY A 242 -13.64 -3.36 -9.06
CA GLY A 242 -13.31 -4.67 -9.63
C GLY A 242 -12.30 -5.50 -8.83
N VAL A 243 -11.73 -4.97 -7.74
CA VAL A 243 -10.89 -5.79 -6.85
C VAL A 243 -11.77 -6.85 -6.20
N LYS A 244 -11.38 -8.12 -6.29
CA LYS A 244 -12.20 -9.26 -5.84
C LYS A 244 -12.59 -9.18 -4.36
N LYS A 245 -11.63 -8.82 -3.53
CA LYS A 245 -11.82 -8.59 -2.09
C LYS A 245 -10.69 -7.73 -1.53
N VAL A 246 -11.00 -7.01 -0.46
CA VAL A 246 -9.97 -6.37 0.36
C VAL A 246 -9.94 -7.05 1.72
N VAL A 247 -8.75 -7.32 2.24
CA VAL A 247 -8.54 -7.91 3.56
C VAL A 247 -7.86 -6.89 4.46
N ILE A 248 -8.39 -6.67 5.65
CA ILE A 248 -7.76 -5.87 6.70
C ILE A 248 -7.29 -6.82 7.78
N THR A 249 -5.98 -6.85 8.04
CA THR A 249 -5.38 -7.79 8.97
C THR A 249 -4.14 -7.20 9.68
N LYS A 250 -3.59 -7.93 10.64
CA LYS A 250 -2.33 -7.62 11.31
C LYS A 250 -1.15 -8.30 10.63
N ALA A 251 0.05 -7.74 10.80
CA ALA A 251 1.25 -8.24 10.13
C ALA A 251 1.57 -9.72 10.42
N ASP A 252 1.38 -10.15 11.66
CA ASP A 252 1.62 -11.53 12.13
C ASP A 252 0.49 -12.51 11.72
N CYS A 253 -0.63 -12.01 11.24
CA CYS A 253 -1.76 -12.80 10.75
C CYS A 253 -1.76 -12.96 9.22
N LEU A 254 -0.79 -12.36 8.52
CA LEU A 254 -0.69 -12.44 7.07
C LEU A 254 -0.48 -13.89 6.61
N GLY A 255 -1.31 -14.35 5.68
CA GLY A 255 -1.29 -15.73 5.18
C GLY A 255 -2.16 -16.73 5.97
N ASN A 256 -2.73 -16.35 7.11
CA ASN A 256 -3.53 -17.23 7.96
C ASN A 256 -5.05 -17.06 7.83
N ASN A 257 -5.53 -16.34 6.84
CA ASN A 257 -6.96 -16.00 6.61
C ASN A 257 -7.65 -15.33 7.82
N ASN A 258 -6.89 -14.77 8.74
CA ASN A 258 -7.41 -14.00 9.87
C ASN A 258 -7.52 -12.52 9.50
N GLY A 259 -8.63 -11.89 9.85
CA GLY A 259 -8.87 -10.48 9.55
C GLY A 259 -10.30 -10.20 9.13
N THR A 260 -10.53 -8.98 8.69
CA THR A 260 -11.83 -8.56 8.12
C THR A 260 -11.77 -8.59 6.60
N ILE A 261 -12.71 -9.27 5.98
CA ILE A 261 -12.86 -9.32 4.51
C ILE A 261 -13.90 -8.28 4.11
N ILE A 262 -13.53 -7.39 3.20
CA ILE A 262 -14.43 -6.42 2.58
C ILE A 262 -14.85 -6.96 1.21
N LEU A 263 -16.16 -7.01 0.97
CA LEU A 263 -16.80 -7.54 -0.24
C LEU A 263 -17.89 -6.57 -0.73
N LEU A 264 -18.41 -6.80 -1.95
CA LEU A 264 -19.65 -6.18 -2.44
C LEU A 264 -20.86 -6.69 -1.69
#